data_d3c79a55d1ebd7879b99cfa471f6c441
#
_entry.id   d3c79a55d1ebd7879b99cfa471f6c441
#
_cell.length_a   1.000
_cell.length_b   1.000
_cell.length_c   1.000
_cell.angle_alpha   90.00
_cell.angle_beta   90.00
_cell.angle_gamma   90.00
#
_symmetry.space_group_name_H-M   'P 1'
#
loop_
_entity.id
_entity.type
_entity.pdbx_description
1 polymer ?
#
loop_
_entity_poly.entity_id
_entity_poly.type
_entity_poly.pdbx_seq_one_letter_code
_entity_poly.pdbx_strand_id
1 'polypeptide(L)'
;PKTAARKKVHVLWTFFEIAGTIAFAISGALVGISRRMDIFGILVLALSTAIGGGIIRDVLVGNIPPNSFKTSLYIVLTTVITFIIFFIYRNQILRYMSRRKLRKMYLLADTLGLASFTVTGTTIGFNAYPEYPLFAITLGLITAVGGGIIRDVLAQRIPSVLQEEIYALPSIIGGIVFYLIAIIGDDYWYLASPISFFVVFFLRMIGIYYHLSLPKVR
;
A
#
# COMPACT_ATOMS: atom_id res chain seq x y z
N PRO A 1 17.64 -19.74 18.10
CA PRO A 1 17.89 -18.72 17.05
C PRO A 1 16.70 -18.56 16.10
N LYS A 2 16.14 -19.64 15.53
CA LYS A 2 15.00 -19.58 14.57
C LYS A 2 13.73 -18.90 15.10
N THR A 3 13.43 -19.05 16.40
CA THR A 3 12.27 -18.41 17.04
C THR A 3 12.40 -16.90 17.17
N ALA A 4 13.59 -16.40 17.45
CA ALA A 4 13.87 -14.97 17.58
C ALA A 4 13.82 -14.27 16.21
N ALA A 5 14.34 -14.88 15.15
CA ALA A 5 14.26 -14.37 13.78
C ALA A 5 12.81 -14.29 13.28
N ARG A 6 12.02 -15.35 13.47
CA ARG A 6 10.59 -15.37 13.14
C ARG A 6 9.79 -14.27 13.88
N LYS A 7 10.09 -14.02 15.15
CA LYS A 7 9.45 -12.95 15.93
C LYS A 7 9.77 -11.57 15.39
N LYS A 8 11.04 -11.32 15.00
CA LYS A 8 11.44 -10.05 14.36
C LYS A 8 10.72 -9.82 13.03
N VAL A 9 10.61 -10.85 12.20
CA VAL A 9 9.90 -10.77 10.90
C VAL A 9 8.42 -10.45 11.10
N HIS A 10 7.77 -11.09 12.06
CA HIS A 10 6.37 -10.81 12.36
C HIS A 10 6.16 -9.36 12.83
N VAL A 11 7.05 -8.83 13.66
CA VAL A 11 6.99 -7.43 14.11
C VAL A 11 7.16 -6.46 12.94
N LEU A 12 8.15 -6.69 12.06
CA LEU A 12 8.36 -5.86 10.87
C LEU A 12 7.17 -5.94 9.90
N TRP A 13 6.64 -7.13 9.66
CA TRP A 13 5.45 -7.31 8.83
C TRP A 13 4.26 -6.52 9.39
N THR A 14 3.97 -6.64 10.69
CA THR A 14 2.90 -5.91 11.36
C THR A 14 3.10 -4.39 11.26
N PHE A 15 4.34 -3.92 11.42
CA PHE A 15 4.68 -2.51 11.27
C PHE A 15 4.34 -1.99 9.86
N PHE A 16 4.78 -2.68 8.81
CA PHE A 16 4.49 -2.27 7.44
C PHE A 16 3.01 -2.41 7.08
N GLU A 17 2.31 -3.43 7.61
CA GLU A 17 0.87 -3.60 7.41
C GLU A 17 0.08 -2.41 8.04
N ILE A 18 0.43 -1.99 9.25
CA ILE A 18 -0.18 -0.84 9.92
C ILE A 18 0.17 0.46 9.16
N ALA A 19 1.44 0.67 8.82
CA ALA A 19 1.89 1.85 8.09
C ALA A 19 1.19 1.98 6.72
N GLY A 20 1.09 0.88 5.99
CA GLY A 20 0.36 0.82 4.72
C GLY A 20 -1.13 1.11 4.88
N THR A 21 -1.76 0.54 5.90
CA THR A 21 -3.17 0.78 6.22
C THR A 21 -3.44 2.27 6.51
N ILE A 22 -2.62 2.90 7.36
CA ILE A 22 -2.71 4.33 7.67
C ILE A 22 -2.55 5.17 6.39
N ALA A 23 -1.52 4.89 5.63
CA ALA A 23 -1.20 5.62 4.41
C ALA A 23 -2.33 5.51 3.37
N PHE A 24 -2.86 4.32 3.13
CA PHE A 24 -3.96 4.12 2.20
C PHE A 24 -5.30 4.63 2.72
N ALA A 25 -5.53 4.62 4.04
CA ALA A 25 -6.70 5.28 4.64
C ALA A 25 -6.68 6.80 4.36
N ILE A 26 -5.52 7.45 4.54
CA ILE A 26 -5.32 8.87 4.20
C ILE A 26 -5.55 9.10 2.70
N SER A 27 -4.95 8.28 1.85
CA SER A 27 -5.09 8.37 0.39
C SER A 27 -6.55 8.24 -0.04
N GLY A 28 -7.27 7.22 0.46
CA GLY A 28 -8.69 7.00 0.18
C GLY A 28 -9.57 8.15 0.65
N ALA A 29 -9.35 8.63 1.90
CA ALA A 29 -10.11 9.75 2.44
C ALA A 29 -9.91 11.04 1.64
N LEU A 30 -8.69 11.37 1.25
CA LEU A 30 -8.39 12.55 0.42
C LEU A 30 -9.06 12.47 -0.96
N VAL A 31 -9.09 11.29 -1.56
CA VAL A 31 -9.79 11.07 -2.84
C VAL A 31 -11.30 11.25 -2.66
N GLY A 32 -11.92 10.64 -1.63
CA GLY A 32 -13.35 10.79 -1.36
C GLY A 32 -13.75 12.25 -1.13
N ILE A 33 -12.94 13.01 -0.38
CA ILE A 33 -13.14 14.45 -0.19
C ILE A 33 -13.04 15.18 -1.53
N SER A 34 -12.06 14.89 -2.35
CA SER A 34 -11.89 15.54 -3.67
C SER A 34 -13.06 15.29 -4.62
N ARG A 35 -13.75 14.15 -4.45
CA ARG A 35 -14.96 13.76 -5.19
C ARG A 35 -16.26 14.24 -4.53
N ARG A 36 -16.17 15.03 -3.45
CA ARG A 36 -17.32 15.57 -2.70
C ARG A 36 -18.28 14.49 -2.19
N MET A 37 -17.73 13.33 -1.84
CA MET A 37 -18.51 12.26 -1.22
C MET A 37 -18.93 12.68 0.19
N ASP A 38 -20.05 12.13 0.68
CA ASP A 38 -20.45 12.27 2.07
C ASP A 38 -19.53 11.47 3.00
N ILE A 39 -19.72 11.61 4.30
CA ILE A 39 -18.85 10.93 5.29
C ILE A 39 -18.86 9.41 5.14
N PHE A 40 -20.01 8.83 4.78
CA PHE A 40 -20.14 7.39 4.58
C PHE A 40 -19.38 6.95 3.30
N GLY A 41 -19.54 7.68 2.20
CA GLY A 41 -18.82 7.44 0.95
C GLY A 41 -17.30 7.56 1.13
N ILE A 42 -16.83 8.58 1.89
CA ILE A 42 -15.41 8.74 2.23
C ILE A 42 -14.91 7.53 3.05
N LEU A 43 -15.70 7.06 4.02
CA LEU A 43 -15.35 5.91 4.85
C LEU A 43 -15.26 4.63 4.01
N VAL A 44 -16.25 4.35 3.18
CA VAL A 44 -16.25 3.19 2.28
C VAL A 44 -15.03 3.22 1.35
N LEU A 45 -14.73 4.39 0.76
CA LEU A 45 -13.58 4.52 -0.13
C LEU A 45 -12.26 4.32 0.60
N ALA A 46 -12.11 4.88 1.81
CA ALA A 46 -10.92 4.71 2.62
C ALA A 46 -10.72 3.25 3.05
N LEU A 47 -11.79 2.58 3.52
CA LEU A 47 -11.76 1.15 3.88
C LEU A 47 -11.38 0.29 2.67
N SER A 48 -12.05 0.47 1.54
CA SER A 48 -11.76 -0.28 0.32
C SER A 48 -10.30 -0.10 -0.15
N THR A 49 -9.76 1.12 0.02
CA THR A 49 -8.36 1.42 -0.32
C THR A 49 -7.40 0.74 0.65
N ALA A 50 -7.64 0.87 1.96
CA ALA A 50 -6.70 0.46 3.00
C ALA A 50 -6.62 -1.06 3.18
N ILE A 51 -7.76 -1.78 3.04
CA ILE A 51 -7.80 -3.23 3.29
C ILE A 51 -8.02 -4.06 2.02
N GLY A 52 -8.46 -3.47 0.92
CA GLY A 52 -8.83 -4.21 -0.30
C GLY A 52 -7.67 -5.02 -0.90
N GLY A 53 -6.48 -4.43 -1.00
CA GLY A 53 -5.29 -5.15 -1.48
C GLY A 53 -4.91 -6.33 -0.58
N GLY A 54 -5.00 -6.15 0.76
CA GLY A 54 -4.77 -7.20 1.74
C GLY A 54 -5.79 -8.33 1.67
N ILE A 55 -7.06 -8.01 1.41
CA ILE A 55 -8.12 -9.03 1.21
C ILE A 55 -7.82 -9.88 -0.02
N ILE A 56 -7.50 -9.25 -1.16
CA ILE A 56 -7.13 -9.97 -2.39
C ILE A 56 -5.93 -10.88 -2.13
N ARG A 57 -4.87 -10.37 -1.49
CA ARG A 57 -3.69 -11.13 -1.09
C ARG A 57 -4.06 -12.36 -0.29
N ASP A 58 -4.83 -12.18 0.79
CA ASP A 58 -5.16 -13.24 1.72
C ASP A 58 -6.00 -14.34 1.05
N VAL A 59 -6.94 -13.96 0.17
CA VAL A 59 -7.72 -14.91 -0.64
C VAL A 59 -6.82 -15.72 -1.58
N LEU A 60 -5.86 -15.07 -2.25
CA LEU A 60 -4.94 -15.74 -3.19
C LEU A 60 -4.03 -16.77 -2.52
N VAL A 61 -3.67 -16.57 -1.24
CA VAL A 61 -2.89 -17.56 -0.47
C VAL A 61 -3.75 -18.54 0.33
N GLY A 62 -5.08 -18.47 0.20
CA GLY A 62 -6.00 -19.36 0.92
C GLY A 62 -6.17 -19.04 2.40
N ASN A 63 -5.77 -17.84 2.85
CA ASN A 63 -5.95 -17.38 4.23
C ASN A 63 -7.36 -16.82 4.44
N ILE A 64 -8.30 -17.72 4.72
CA ILE A 64 -9.72 -17.40 4.87
C ILE A 64 -10.16 -17.64 6.31
N PRO A 65 -10.89 -16.70 6.96
CA PRO A 65 -11.18 -15.34 6.48
C PRO A 65 -9.92 -14.46 6.42
N PRO A 66 -9.90 -13.41 5.56
CA PRO A 66 -8.79 -12.46 5.46
C PRO A 66 -8.41 -11.83 6.80
N ASN A 67 -7.13 -11.49 6.99
CA ASN A 67 -6.60 -10.93 8.23
C ASN A 67 -7.34 -9.67 8.69
N SER A 68 -7.81 -8.86 7.74
CA SER A 68 -8.60 -7.65 8.02
C SER A 68 -9.93 -7.93 8.73
N PHE A 69 -10.43 -9.18 8.68
CA PHE A 69 -11.64 -9.61 9.38
C PHE A 69 -11.33 -10.45 10.62
N LYS A 70 -10.13 -11.03 10.74
CA LYS A 70 -9.69 -11.75 11.94
C LYS A 70 -9.40 -10.81 13.10
N THR A 71 -8.97 -9.60 12.81
CA THR A 71 -8.73 -8.55 13.79
C THR A 71 -9.42 -7.26 13.37
N SER A 72 -10.15 -6.62 14.28
CA SER A 72 -10.80 -5.33 14.04
C SER A 72 -9.81 -4.17 13.89
N LEU A 73 -8.53 -4.37 14.20
CA LEU A 73 -7.51 -3.32 14.23
C LEU A 73 -7.49 -2.48 12.95
N TYR A 74 -7.42 -3.12 11.78
CA TYR A 74 -7.28 -2.42 10.50
C TYR A 74 -8.53 -1.60 10.14
N ILE A 75 -9.72 -2.16 10.43
CA ILE A 75 -11.00 -1.49 10.20
C ILE A 75 -11.14 -0.28 11.15
N VAL A 76 -10.87 -0.47 12.44
CA VAL A 76 -10.93 0.60 13.45
C VAL A 76 -9.92 1.69 13.11
N LEU A 77 -8.67 1.33 12.82
CA LEU A 77 -7.62 2.26 12.46
C LEU A 77 -8.00 3.11 11.24
N THR A 78 -8.46 2.47 10.16
CA THR A 78 -8.92 3.16 8.95
C THR A 78 -10.09 4.09 9.25
N THR A 79 -11.04 3.65 10.06
CA THR A 79 -12.21 4.45 10.45
C THR A 79 -11.76 5.69 11.23
N VAL A 80 -10.93 5.53 12.24
CA VAL A 80 -10.39 6.65 13.05
C VAL A 80 -9.65 7.66 12.17
N ILE A 81 -8.74 7.19 11.31
CA ILE A 81 -7.98 8.05 10.40
C ILE A 81 -8.92 8.81 9.45
N THR A 82 -9.93 8.14 8.90
CA THR A 82 -10.91 8.76 8.00
C THR A 82 -11.68 9.87 8.69
N PHE A 83 -12.15 9.65 9.93
CA PHE A 83 -12.83 10.69 10.71
C PHE A 83 -11.90 11.85 11.04
N ILE A 84 -10.65 11.59 11.42
CA ILE A 84 -9.64 12.64 11.65
C ILE A 84 -9.47 13.51 10.41
N ILE A 85 -9.23 12.91 9.24
CA ILE A 85 -9.06 13.65 7.98
C ILE A 85 -10.32 14.43 7.61
N PHE A 86 -11.50 13.81 7.78
CA PHE A 86 -12.78 14.47 7.51
C PHE A 86 -12.99 15.71 8.39
N PHE A 87 -12.78 15.62 9.71
CA PHE A 87 -12.95 16.74 10.63
C PHE A 87 -11.91 17.84 10.42
N ILE A 88 -10.64 17.48 10.13
CA ILE A 88 -9.60 18.45 9.79
C ILE A 88 -9.99 19.21 8.52
N TYR A 89 -10.57 18.53 7.53
CA TYR A 89 -11.06 19.17 6.30
C TYR A 89 -12.29 20.04 6.57
N ARG A 90 -13.26 19.55 7.34
CA ARG A 90 -14.49 20.26 7.71
C ARG A 90 -14.20 21.53 8.51
N ASN A 91 -13.25 21.48 9.44
CA ASN A 91 -12.79 22.64 10.24
C ASN A 91 -11.90 23.61 9.45
N GLN A 92 -11.92 23.51 8.14
CA GLN A 92 -11.26 24.41 7.19
C GLN A 92 -9.72 24.33 7.15
N ILE A 93 -9.07 23.58 8.03
CA ILE A 93 -7.60 23.47 8.07
C ILE A 93 -7.06 22.95 6.74
N LEU A 94 -7.57 21.82 6.24
CA LEU A 94 -7.19 21.29 4.93
C LEU A 94 -7.87 22.04 3.76
N ARG A 95 -9.04 22.65 3.99
CA ARG A 95 -9.79 23.37 2.95
C ARG A 95 -9.04 24.61 2.45
N TYR A 96 -8.29 25.28 3.33
CA TYR A 96 -7.44 26.42 2.96
C TYR A 96 -6.10 25.99 2.37
N MET A 97 -5.77 24.70 2.38
CA MET A 97 -4.55 24.23 1.72
C MET A 97 -4.70 24.31 0.21
N SER A 98 -3.63 24.74 -0.46
CA SER A 98 -3.61 24.76 -1.92
C SER A 98 -3.79 23.35 -2.50
N ARG A 99 -4.46 23.24 -3.65
CA ARG A 99 -4.62 21.96 -4.39
C ARG A 99 -3.29 21.23 -4.59
N ARG A 100 -2.19 22.00 -4.76
CA ARG A 100 -0.84 21.43 -4.90
C ARG A 100 -0.37 20.71 -3.62
N LYS A 101 -0.65 21.28 -2.44
CA LYS A 101 -0.30 20.65 -1.15
C LYS A 101 -1.12 19.40 -0.90
N LEU A 102 -2.42 19.44 -1.16
CA LEU A 102 -3.30 18.25 -1.04
C LEU A 102 -2.86 17.13 -1.98
N ARG A 103 -2.50 17.47 -3.24
CA ARG A 103 -1.95 16.48 -4.19
C ARG A 103 -0.65 15.88 -3.70
N LYS A 104 0.27 16.68 -3.13
CA LYS A 104 1.52 16.16 -2.55
C LYS A 104 1.26 15.21 -1.38
N MET A 105 0.33 15.55 -0.49
CA MET A 105 -0.07 14.66 0.63
C MET A 105 -0.64 13.33 0.10
N TYR A 106 -1.53 13.39 -0.88
CA TYR A 106 -2.07 12.20 -1.54
C TYR A 106 -0.96 11.34 -2.14
N LEU A 107 -0.06 11.92 -2.95
CA LEU A 107 1.03 11.19 -3.60
C LEU A 107 1.99 10.56 -2.58
N LEU A 108 2.30 11.27 -1.49
CA LEU A 108 3.15 10.74 -0.42
C LEU A 108 2.47 9.59 0.31
N ALA A 109 1.20 9.75 0.69
CA ALA A 109 0.43 8.70 1.34
C ALA A 109 0.30 7.47 0.43
N ASP A 110 -0.01 7.66 -0.84
CA ASP A 110 -0.10 6.59 -1.83
C ASP A 110 1.24 5.85 -2.00
N THR A 111 2.36 6.59 -2.06
CA THR A 111 3.72 6.02 -2.16
C THR A 111 4.09 5.20 -0.92
N LEU A 112 3.79 5.69 0.28
CA LEU A 112 4.03 4.98 1.54
C LEU A 112 3.20 3.69 1.61
N GLY A 113 1.93 3.75 1.19
CA GLY A 113 1.07 2.58 1.12
C GLY A 113 1.58 1.55 0.11
N LEU A 114 1.96 2.00 -1.10
CA LEU A 114 2.53 1.15 -2.14
C LEU A 114 3.79 0.41 -1.63
N ALA A 115 4.74 1.13 -1.03
CA ALA A 115 5.98 0.56 -0.51
C ALA A 115 5.72 -0.45 0.63
N SER A 116 4.85 -0.09 1.58
CA SER A 116 4.50 -0.95 2.70
C SER A 116 3.83 -2.24 2.25
N PHE A 117 2.84 -2.14 1.36
CA PHE A 117 2.10 -3.32 0.90
C PHE A 117 2.86 -4.16 -0.12
N THR A 118 3.84 -3.61 -0.83
CA THR A 118 4.81 -4.43 -1.58
C THR A 118 5.54 -5.36 -0.63
N VAL A 119 6.08 -4.82 0.47
CA VAL A 119 6.81 -5.62 1.48
C VAL A 119 5.91 -6.69 2.08
N THR A 120 4.71 -6.31 2.58
CA THR A 120 3.84 -7.26 3.27
C THR A 120 3.32 -8.36 2.35
N GLY A 121 2.97 -8.01 1.11
CA GLY A 121 2.52 -8.97 0.11
C GLY A 121 3.62 -9.94 -0.31
N THR A 122 4.84 -9.42 -0.61
CA THR A 122 5.98 -10.27 -0.98
C THR A 122 6.41 -11.16 0.19
N THR A 123 6.38 -10.66 1.43
CA THR A 123 6.66 -11.45 2.64
C THR A 123 5.70 -12.65 2.74
N ILE A 124 4.41 -12.44 2.55
CA ILE A 124 3.41 -13.52 2.63
C ILE A 124 3.61 -14.52 1.49
N GLY A 125 3.83 -14.04 0.26
CA GLY A 125 4.10 -14.91 -0.88
C GLY A 125 5.35 -15.77 -0.69
N PHE A 126 6.43 -15.16 -0.22
CA PHE A 126 7.66 -15.88 0.10
C PHE A 126 7.49 -16.92 1.21
N ASN A 127 6.73 -16.58 2.25
CA ASN A 127 6.45 -17.51 3.36
C ASN A 127 5.59 -18.70 2.94
N ALA A 128 4.63 -18.46 2.02
CA ALA A 128 3.74 -19.50 1.53
C ALA A 128 4.45 -20.46 0.57
N TYR A 129 5.23 -19.90 -0.36
CA TYR A 129 5.87 -20.66 -1.45
C TYR A 129 7.23 -20.04 -1.79
N PRO A 130 8.29 -20.30 -0.99
CA PRO A 130 9.61 -19.70 -1.20
C PRO A 130 10.27 -20.12 -2.51
N GLU A 131 9.90 -21.25 -3.08
CA GLU A 131 10.40 -21.77 -4.36
C GLU A 131 9.79 -21.10 -5.61
N TYR A 132 8.73 -20.28 -5.43
CA TYR A 132 8.07 -19.59 -6.54
C TYR A 132 8.28 -18.06 -6.49
N PRO A 133 9.42 -17.55 -7.03
CA PRO A 133 9.73 -16.12 -6.99
C PRO A 133 8.65 -15.25 -7.66
N LEU A 134 8.14 -15.71 -8.80
CA LEU A 134 7.11 -14.99 -9.54
C LEU A 134 5.83 -14.80 -8.70
N PHE A 135 5.44 -15.84 -7.94
CA PHE A 135 4.28 -15.77 -7.06
C PHE A 135 4.48 -14.72 -5.97
N ALA A 136 5.61 -14.75 -5.26
CA ALA A 136 5.90 -13.82 -4.19
C ALA A 136 5.94 -12.36 -4.68
N ILE A 137 6.61 -12.10 -5.81
CA ILE A 137 6.72 -10.76 -6.41
C ILE A 137 5.34 -10.27 -6.89
N THR A 138 4.59 -11.12 -7.58
CA THR A 138 3.25 -10.78 -8.08
C THR A 138 2.28 -10.53 -6.93
N LEU A 139 2.36 -11.30 -5.85
CA LEU A 139 1.51 -11.10 -4.67
C LEU A 139 1.82 -9.76 -3.99
N GLY A 140 3.11 -9.37 -3.92
CA GLY A 140 3.55 -8.05 -3.48
C GLY A 140 2.95 -6.94 -4.33
N LEU A 141 3.06 -7.07 -5.66
CA LEU A 141 2.49 -6.13 -6.61
C LEU A 141 0.96 -6.00 -6.44
N ILE A 142 0.23 -7.10 -6.47
CA ILE A 142 -1.24 -7.10 -6.35
C ILE A 142 -1.68 -6.48 -5.02
N THR A 143 -1.00 -6.80 -3.93
CA THR A 143 -1.30 -6.22 -2.61
C THR A 143 -1.11 -4.71 -2.63
N ALA A 144 -0.01 -4.25 -3.21
CA ALA A 144 0.38 -2.84 -3.23
C ALA A 144 -0.53 -1.99 -4.14
N VAL A 145 -0.88 -2.48 -5.33
CA VAL A 145 -1.68 -1.70 -6.29
C VAL A 145 -3.18 -1.91 -6.13
N GLY A 146 -3.61 -3.05 -5.57
CA GLY A 146 -5.01 -3.48 -5.52
C GLY A 146 -5.92 -2.47 -4.82
N GLY A 147 -5.52 -1.99 -3.64
CA GLY A 147 -6.28 -0.97 -2.91
C GLY A 147 -6.42 0.34 -3.70
N GLY A 148 -5.34 0.78 -4.36
CA GLY A 148 -5.34 1.95 -5.23
C GLY A 148 -6.24 1.81 -6.46
N ILE A 149 -6.26 0.63 -7.08
CA ILE A 149 -7.16 0.33 -8.21
C ILE A 149 -8.62 0.40 -7.76
N ILE A 150 -8.97 -0.28 -6.65
CA ILE A 150 -10.33 -0.25 -6.11
C ILE A 150 -10.75 1.19 -5.80
N ARG A 151 -9.91 1.97 -5.11
CA ARG A 151 -10.15 3.38 -4.83
C ARG A 151 -10.47 4.17 -6.09
N ASP A 152 -9.62 4.03 -7.12
CA ASP A 152 -9.74 4.84 -8.33
C ASP A 152 -10.98 4.47 -9.14
N VAL A 153 -11.31 3.19 -9.23
CA VAL A 153 -12.53 2.70 -9.88
C VAL A 153 -13.78 3.19 -9.15
N LEU A 154 -13.85 3.05 -7.81
CA LEU A 154 -14.97 3.54 -7.02
C LEU A 154 -15.11 5.08 -7.09
N ALA A 155 -13.99 5.80 -7.23
CA ALA A 155 -13.97 7.24 -7.43
C ALA A 155 -14.24 7.67 -8.88
N GLN A 156 -14.61 6.74 -9.77
CA GLN A 156 -14.89 6.98 -11.19
C GLN A 156 -13.73 7.73 -11.88
N ARG A 157 -12.51 7.23 -11.70
CA ARG A 157 -11.34 7.72 -12.41
C ARG A 157 -10.52 6.54 -12.94
N ILE A 158 -9.76 6.78 -13.98
CA ILE A 158 -8.85 5.76 -14.49
C ILE A 158 -7.79 5.49 -13.41
N PRO A 159 -7.56 4.22 -13.04
CA PRO A 159 -6.59 3.87 -12.02
C PRO A 159 -5.20 4.46 -12.29
N SER A 160 -4.58 5.02 -11.26
CA SER A 160 -3.26 5.64 -11.34
C SER A 160 -2.20 4.68 -11.89
N VAL A 161 -2.32 3.39 -11.61
CA VAL A 161 -1.42 2.34 -12.12
C VAL A 161 -1.42 2.24 -13.66
N LEU A 162 -2.49 2.69 -14.33
CA LEU A 162 -2.64 2.65 -15.79
C LEU A 162 -2.27 3.98 -16.46
N GLN A 163 -2.20 5.08 -15.70
CA GLN A 163 -2.00 6.43 -16.26
C GLN A 163 -0.77 7.14 -15.75
N GLU A 164 -0.46 6.94 -14.48
CA GLU A 164 0.64 7.66 -13.86
C GLU A 164 1.97 6.96 -14.11
N GLU A 165 2.96 7.81 -14.15
CA GLU A 165 4.38 7.54 -14.23
C GLU A 165 4.75 6.31 -13.40
N ILE A 166 5.65 5.51 -13.89
CA ILE A 166 6.25 4.33 -13.24
C ILE A 166 5.62 3.99 -11.86
N TYR A 167 4.33 3.53 -11.85
CA TYR A 167 3.59 3.26 -10.59
C TYR A 167 3.83 1.82 -10.11
N ALA A 168 3.64 0.85 -11.02
CA ALA A 168 3.76 -0.57 -10.70
C ALA A 168 5.21 -1.06 -10.69
N LEU A 169 6.07 -0.46 -11.52
CA LEU A 169 7.47 -0.88 -11.70
C LEU A 169 8.28 -0.81 -10.39
N PRO A 170 8.20 0.24 -9.54
CA PRO A 170 8.84 0.25 -8.23
C PRO A 170 8.45 -0.94 -7.35
N SER A 171 7.16 -1.33 -7.34
CA SER A 171 6.69 -2.49 -6.58
C SER A 171 7.29 -3.80 -7.09
N ILE A 172 7.38 -3.98 -8.42
CA ILE A 172 8.02 -5.16 -9.02
C ILE A 172 9.51 -5.21 -8.62
N ILE A 173 10.24 -4.10 -8.77
CA ILE A 173 11.66 -4.03 -8.41
C ILE A 173 11.85 -4.28 -6.91
N GLY A 174 11.03 -3.66 -6.06
CA GLY A 174 11.08 -3.88 -4.61
C GLY A 174 10.79 -5.33 -4.22
N GLY A 175 9.82 -5.97 -4.87
CA GLY A 175 9.52 -7.39 -4.68
C GLY A 175 10.70 -8.29 -5.09
N ILE A 176 11.36 -7.99 -6.21
CA ILE A 176 12.58 -8.70 -6.65
C ILE A 176 13.69 -8.53 -5.61
N VAL A 177 13.96 -7.29 -5.17
CA VAL A 177 14.99 -7.01 -4.15
C VAL A 177 14.68 -7.75 -2.85
N PHE A 178 13.42 -7.71 -2.39
CA PHE A 178 12.99 -8.48 -1.22
C PHE A 178 13.32 -9.95 -1.37
N TYR A 179 12.89 -10.56 -2.48
CA TYR A 179 13.06 -11.98 -2.74
C TYR A 179 14.54 -12.37 -2.78
N LEU A 180 15.36 -11.60 -3.50
CA LEU A 180 16.81 -11.88 -3.61
C LEU A 180 17.50 -11.84 -2.26
N ILE A 181 17.16 -10.89 -1.38
CA ILE A 181 17.73 -10.81 -0.02
C ILE A 181 17.23 -11.98 0.83
N ALA A 182 15.94 -12.32 0.72
CA ALA A 182 15.31 -13.36 1.52
C ALA A 182 15.89 -14.77 1.24
N ILE A 183 16.32 -15.05 0.00
CA ILE A 183 16.91 -16.34 -0.36
C ILE A 183 18.39 -16.50 0.05
N ILE A 184 19.10 -15.40 0.41
CA ILE A 184 20.51 -15.48 0.83
C ILE A 184 20.65 -16.24 2.15
N GLY A 185 19.66 -16.13 3.04
CA GLY A 185 19.64 -16.89 4.29
C GLY A 185 18.79 -16.23 5.39
N ASP A 186 18.45 -17.03 6.39
CA ASP A 186 17.60 -16.63 7.52
C ASP A 186 18.12 -15.42 8.29
N ASP A 187 19.44 -15.20 8.29
CA ASP A 187 20.09 -14.11 9.02
C ASP A 187 19.91 -12.74 8.36
N TYR A 188 19.62 -12.70 7.05
CA TYR A 188 19.45 -11.45 6.29
C TYR A 188 17.99 -11.09 6.06
N TRP A 189 17.08 -11.96 6.42
CA TRP A 189 15.65 -11.80 6.11
C TRP A 189 15.01 -10.55 6.75
N TYR A 190 15.49 -10.16 7.94
CA TYR A 190 15.02 -8.94 8.59
C TYR A 190 15.43 -7.66 7.85
N LEU A 191 16.46 -7.72 6.98
CA LEU A 191 16.88 -6.60 6.13
C LEU A 191 16.06 -6.51 4.83
N ALA A 192 15.50 -7.61 4.36
CA ALA A 192 14.71 -7.64 3.12
C ALA A 192 13.55 -6.64 3.14
N SER A 193 12.81 -6.59 4.26
CA SER A 193 11.66 -5.70 4.42
C SER A 193 12.02 -4.22 4.33
N PRO A 194 12.94 -3.67 5.16
CA PRO A 194 13.27 -2.25 5.09
C PRO A 194 13.97 -1.87 3.78
N ILE A 195 14.86 -2.71 3.25
CA ILE A 195 15.55 -2.41 1.99
C ILE A 195 14.52 -2.35 0.84
N SER A 196 13.64 -3.34 0.72
CA SER A 196 12.58 -3.33 -0.27
C SER A 196 11.68 -2.10 -0.15
N PHE A 197 11.25 -1.75 1.08
CA PHE A 197 10.45 -0.56 1.33
C PHE A 197 11.12 0.71 0.80
N PHE A 198 12.38 0.94 1.14
CA PHE A 198 13.10 2.13 0.68
C PHE A 198 13.34 2.13 -0.83
N VAL A 199 13.60 0.98 -1.44
CA VAL A 199 13.73 0.86 -2.90
C VAL A 199 12.43 1.30 -3.59
N VAL A 200 11.28 0.75 -3.15
CA VAL A 200 9.97 1.16 -3.72
C VAL A 200 9.70 2.64 -3.49
N PHE A 201 9.90 3.11 -2.26
CA PHE A 201 9.64 4.49 -1.88
C PHE A 201 10.46 5.48 -2.71
N PHE A 202 11.78 5.28 -2.80
CA PHE A 202 12.65 6.21 -3.54
C PHE A 202 12.43 6.13 -5.04
N LEU A 203 12.25 4.94 -5.62
CA LEU A 203 11.95 4.82 -7.05
C LEU A 203 10.63 5.53 -7.40
N ARG A 204 9.60 5.37 -6.57
CA ARG A 204 8.32 6.05 -6.78
C ARG A 204 8.46 7.57 -6.63
N MET A 205 9.20 8.04 -5.61
CA MET A 205 9.45 9.47 -5.41
C MET A 205 10.24 10.10 -6.56
N ILE A 206 11.24 9.38 -7.09
CA ILE A 206 11.99 9.78 -8.29
C ILE A 206 11.05 9.87 -9.49
N GLY A 207 10.21 8.86 -9.73
CA GLY A 207 9.21 8.87 -10.79
C GLY A 207 8.29 10.09 -10.72
N ILE A 208 7.79 10.42 -9.52
CA ILE A 208 6.93 11.59 -9.28
C ILE A 208 7.69 12.89 -9.50
N TYR A 209 8.93 12.99 -9.02
CA TYR A 209 9.73 14.22 -9.11
C TYR A 209 10.13 14.58 -10.55
N TYR A 210 10.59 13.58 -11.30
CA TYR A 210 11.06 13.76 -12.68
C TYR A 210 9.95 13.58 -13.74
N HIS A 211 8.70 13.32 -13.30
CA HIS A 211 7.57 13.06 -14.21
C HIS A 211 7.87 11.96 -15.24
N LEU A 212 8.54 10.88 -14.78
CA LEU A 212 8.92 9.77 -15.63
C LEU A 212 7.68 9.00 -16.10
N SER A 213 7.42 8.92 -17.38
CA SER A 213 6.30 8.17 -17.96
C SER A 213 6.79 7.08 -18.91
N LEU A 214 6.10 5.95 -18.93
CA LEU A 214 6.30 4.95 -19.97
C LEU A 214 5.78 5.46 -21.32
N PRO A 215 6.32 4.97 -22.45
CA PRO A 215 5.85 5.35 -23.79
C PRO A 215 4.34 5.15 -23.91
N LYS A 216 3.63 6.18 -24.37
CA LYS A 216 2.19 6.12 -24.66
C LYS A 216 1.98 5.99 -26.16
N VAL A 217 1.04 5.13 -26.55
CA VAL A 217 0.56 5.10 -27.94
C VAL A 217 -0.21 6.40 -28.17
N ARG A 218 0.16 7.15 -29.20
CA ARG A 218 -0.54 8.36 -29.64
C ARG A 218 -1.71 8.00 -30.52
#